data_96285e3bf30008492b68be71ceeb3db4
#
_entry.id   96285e3bf30008492b68be71ceeb3db4
#
_cell.length_a   1.000
_cell.length_b   1.000
_cell.length_c   1.000
_cell.angle_alpha   90.00
_cell.angle_beta   90.00
_cell.angle_gamma   90.00
#
_symmetry.space_group_name_H-M   'P 1'
#
loop_
_entity.id
_entity.type
_entity.pdbx_description
1 polymer ?
#
loop_
_entity_poly.entity_id
_entity_poly.type
_entity_poly.pdbx_seq_one_letter_code
_entity_poly.pdbx_strand_id
1 'polypeptide(L)'
;MSDTSISAASEAFEQLAEAIRHRRSVYGHISGLRMDRFAPGEAWSTLPYRPVFVGDSDTGVIHGGVVTAMLDESCGMAVQLALDGSRAIATLDLRIDYQKPATPGLDIKAHAVCYRVTRSIAFVRATAYQEEESEPVATATACFMIGANRTNMLTDRPAFTGAPPPLEAPDDPSGPFATSPFARCLGIRLADDDTLVMPFSQQIIGNPVLPAIHGGMTGAFLETSAIITVMRELGVDAPPKPIGLTVNYLRSGRALDTIASASIVKQGRRVVAFEARAWQDDAAKPIATAFGHFMLRPEPGQEHD
;
A
#
# COMPACT_ATOMS: atom_id res chain seq x y z
N MET A 1 -14.71 -34.66 17.00
CA MET A 1 -14.46 -33.42 17.74
C MET A 1 -15.74 -33.07 18.46
N SER A 2 -15.70 -32.81 19.77
CA SER A 2 -16.89 -32.55 20.58
C SER A 2 -17.51 -31.18 20.25
N ASP A 3 -18.82 -31.03 20.33
CA ASP A 3 -19.57 -29.79 20.12
C ASP A 3 -18.96 -28.59 20.90
N THR A 4 -18.46 -28.86 22.09
CA THR A 4 -17.82 -27.87 22.96
C THR A 4 -16.50 -27.31 22.39
N SER A 5 -15.73 -28.08 21.60
CA SER A 5 -14.47 -27.63 20.98
C SER A 5 -14.72 -26.76 19.76
N ILE A 6 -15.81 -26.98 19.04
CA ILE A 6 -16.23 -26.19 17.88
C ILE A 6 -16.74 -24.81 18.36
N SER A 7 -17.52 -24.79 19.45
CA SER A 7 -18.01 -23.55 20.06
C SER A 7 -16.86 -22.65 20.55
N ALA A 8 -15.88 -23.22 21.25
CA ALA A 8 -14.73 -22.46 21.77
C ALA A 8 -13.83 -21.88 20.63
N ALA A 9 -13.63 -22.63 19.54
CA ALA A 9 -12.86 -22.15 18.40
C ALA A 9 -13.59 -21.02 17.66
N SER A 10 -14.92 -21.10 17.56
CA SER A 10 -15.74 -20.04 16.97
C SER A 10 -15.71 -18.76 17.81
N GLU A 11 -15.81 -18.87 19.14
CA GLU A 11 -15.75 -17.73 20.05
C GLU A 11 -14.36 -17.05 20.00
N ALA A 12 -13.28 -17.80 19.95
CA ALA A 12 -11.92 -17.26 19.83
C ALA A 12 -11.72 -16.51 18.50
N PHE A 13 -12.28 -17.05 17.40
CA PHE A 13 -12.21 -16.37 16.11
C PHE A 13 -13.01 -15.06 16.11
N GLU A 14 -14.21 -15.03 16.68
CA GLU A 14 -15.01 -13.80 16.78
C GLU A 14 -14.32 -12.73 17.62
N GLN A 15 -13.66 -13.11 18.73
CA GLN A 15 -12.87 -12.18 19.54
C GLN A 15 -11.68 -11.61 18.76
N LEU A 16 -10.98 -12.44 17.97
CA LEU A 16 -9.90 -12.00 17.11
C LEU A 16 -10.40 -11.05 16.01
N ALA A 17 -11.50 -11.41 15.36
CA ALA A 17 -12.13 -10.61 14.31
C ALA A 17 -12.52 -9.21 14.84
N GLU A 18 -13.14 -9.14 16.01
CA GLU A 18 -13.52 -7.89 16.65
C GLU A 18 -12.27 -7.06 17.03
N ALA A 19 -11.22 -7.69 17.55
CA ALA A 19 -9.96 -7.00 17.84
C ALA A 19 -9.33 -6.40 16.58
N ILE A 20 -9.32 -7.13 15.46
CA ILE A 20 -8.78 -6.68 14.18
C ILE A 20 -9.55 -5.47 13.65
N ARG A 21 -10.88 -5.41 13.81
CA ARG A 21 -11.67 -4.23 13.40
C ARG A 21 -11.14 -2.93 13.98
N HIS A 22 -10.66 -2.97 15.21
CA HIS A 22 -10.23 -1.79 15.96
C HIS A 22 -8.71 -1.65 16.08
N ARG A 23 -7.93 -2.69 15.74
CA ARG A 23 -6.46 -2.75 15.97
C ARG A 23 -5.67 -2.85 14.68
N ARG A 24 -6.04 -2.06 13.68
CA ARG A 24 -5.31 -1.91 12.41
C ARG A 24 -4.05 -1.05 12.56
N SER A 25 -3.33 -0.82 11.48
CA SER A 25 -2.21 0.12 11.47
C SER A 25 -2.68 1.56 11.73
N VAL A 26 -1.76 2.45 12.08
CA VAL A 26 -2.08 3.90 12.20
C VAL A 26 -2.55 4.43 10.85
N TYR A 27 -1.84 4.06 9.76
CA TYR A 27 -2.25 4.42 8.41
C TYR A 27 -3.65 3.89 8.08
N GLY A 28 -3.94 2.63 8.36
CA GLY A 28 -5.25 2.03 8.12
C GLY A 28 -6.38 2.74 8.87
N HIS A 29 -6.12 3.25 10.09
CA HIS A 29 -7.09 4.08 10.81
C HIS A 29 -7.28 5.45 10.14
N ILE A 30 -6.19 6.17 9.88
CA ILE A 30 -6.22 7.55 9.33
C ILE A 30 -6.78 7.58 7.91
N SER A 31 -6.46 6.57 7.08
CA SER A 31 -7.01 6.46 5.73
C SER A 31 -8.53 6.22 5.71
N GLY A 32 -9.11 5.79 6.82
CA GLY A 32 -10.51 5.39 6.89
C GLY A 32 -10.76 3.97 6.36
N LEU A 33 -9.69 3.19 6.14
CA LEU A 33 -9.82 1.79 5.74
C LEU A 33 -10.66 1.04 6.77
N ARG A 34 -11.70 0.35 6.33
CA ARG A 34 -12.56 -0.48 7.17
C ARG A 34 -12.32 -1.95 6.87
N MET A 35 -12.34 -2.77 7.90
CA MET A 35 -12.40 -4.23 7.75
C MET A 35 -13.87 -4.64 7.87
N ASP A 36 -14.46 -5.09 6.77
CA ASP A 36 -15.90 -5.31 6.66
C ASP A 36 -16.30 -6.74 7.07
N ARG A 37 -15.53 -7.72 6.63
CA ARG A 37 -15.79 -9.14 6.89
C ARG A 37 -14.50 -9.91 7.10
N PHE A 38 -14.60 -11.00 7.87
CA PHE A 38 -13.50 -11.92 8.17
C PHE A 38 -13.93 -13.38 7.98
N ALA A 39 -12.97 -14.20 7.57
CA ALA A 39 -13.02 -15.65 7.66
C ALA A 39 -11.61 -16.18 8.01
N PRO A 40 -11.41 -17.42 8.43
CA PRO A 40 -10.09 -17.96 8.70
C PRO A 40 -9.15 -17.80 7.50
N GLY A 41 -8.12 -16.98 7.64
CA GLY A 41 -7.18 -16.65 6.56
C GLY A 41 -7.72 -15.70 5.48
N GLU A 42 -8.88 -15.09 5.65
CA GLU A 42 -9.48 -14.19 4.67
C GLU A 42 -9.94 -12.87 5.29
N ALA A 43 -9.72 -11.77 4.60
CA ALA A 43 -10.13 -10.44 5.00
C ALA A 43 -10.75 -9.66 3.85
N TRP A 44 -11.88 -9.01 4.11
CA TRP A 44 -12.52 -8.06 3.20
C TRP A 44 -12.44 -6.67 3.80
N SER A 45 -12.07 -5.72 2.99
CA SER A 45 -11.89 -4.33 3.42
C SER A 45 -12.47 -3.36 2.41
N THR A 46 -12.79 -2.15 2.88
CA THR A 46 -13.23 -1.02 2.05
C THR A 46 -12.44 0.22 2.41
N LEU A 47 -11.86 0.86 1.41
CA LEU A 47 -11.22 2.17 1.50
C LEU A 47 -12.16 3.21 0.87
N PRO A 48 -12.66 4.19 1.63
CA PRO A 48 -13.54 5.21 1.09
C PRO A 48 -12.79 6.09 0.10
N TYR A 49 -13.47 6.50 -0.97
CA TYR A 49 -12.93 7.53 -1.86
C TYR A 49 -12.75 8.85 -1.10
N ARG A 50 -11.56 9.41 -1.20
CA ARG A 50 -11.24 10.73 -0.65
C ARG A 50 -10.45 11.53 -1.66
N PRO A 51 -10.75 12.83 -1.88
CA PRO A 51 -10.00 13.67 -2.83
C PRO A 51 -8.49 13.69 -2.55
N VAL A 52 -8.08 13.57 -1.30
CA VAL A 52 -6.67 13.49 -0.89
C VAL A 52 -5.93 12.26 -1.41
N PHE A 53 -6.64 11.20 -1.81
CA PHE A 53 -6.06 9.99 -2.39
C PHE A 53 -5.84 10.06 -3.89
N VAL A 54 -6.27 11.15 -4.52
CA VAL A 54 -6.14 11.34 -5.97
C VAL A 54 -4.67 11.47 -6.36
N GLY A 55 -4.28 10.75 -7.39
CA GLY A 55 -2.95 10.76 -7.99
C GLY A 55 -2.82 11.71 -9.17
N ASP A 56 -3.95 12.05 -9.79
CA ASP A 56 -4.03 12.92 -10.94
C ASP A 56 -5.31 13.78 -10.82
N SER A 57 -5.14 15.04 -10.47
CA SER A 57 -6.24 15.99 -10.24
C SER A 57 -7.13 16.20 -11.47
N ASP A 58 -6.58 16.05 -12.67
CA ASP A 58 -7.33 16.26 -13.92
C ASP A 58 -8.35 15.15 -14.17
N THR A 59 -8.04 13.94 -13.71
CA THR A 59 -8.90 12.77 -13.89
C THR A 59 -9.66 12.35 -12.62
N GLY A 60 -9.22 12.76 -11.45
CA GLY A 60 -9.77 12.32 -10.17
C GLY A 60 -9.45 10.86 -9.82
N VAL A 61 -8.59 10.18 -10.59
CA VAL A 61 -8.20 8.80 -10.35
C VAL A 61 -7.33 8.67 -9.11
N ILE A 62 -7.64 7.71 -8.25
CA ILE A 62 -6.87 7.39 -7.05
C ILE A 62 -5.43 6.98 -7.43
N HIS A 63 -4.44 7.47 -6.68
CA HIS A 63 -3.03 7.11 -6.85
C HIS A 63 -2.82 5.62 -6.64
N GLY A 64 -2.03 4.97 -7.51
CA GLY A 64 -1.71 3.54 -7.41
C GLY A 64 -1.16 3.16 -6.03
N GLY A 65 -0.31 4.00 -5.45
CA GLY A 65 0.24 3.80 -4.10
C GLY A 65 -0.79 3.71 -2.98
N VAL A 66 -1.97 4.32 -3.14
CA VAL A 66 -3.09 4.17 -2.19
C VAL A 66 -3.64 2.74 -2.27
N VAL A 67 -3.79 2.21 -3.48
CA VAL A 67 -4.19 0.82 -3.73
C VAL A 67 -3.13 -0.15 -3.19
N THR A 68 -1.84 0.16 -3.40
CA THR A 68 -0.70 -0.59 -2.84
C THR A 68 -0.79 -0.68 -1.31
N ALA A 69 -1.01 0.44 -0.63
CA ALA A 69 -1.09 0.48 0.82
C ALA A 69 -2.31 -0.28 1.36
N MET A 70 -3.45 -0.18 0.68
CA MET A 70 -4.66 -0.93 1.02
C MET A 70 -4.46 -2.45 0.87
N LEU A 71 -3.82 -2.89 -0.23
CA LEU A 71 -3.57 -4.30 -0.49
C LEU A 71 -2.56 -4.89 0.48
N ASP A 72 -1.48 -4.16 0.84
CA ASP A 72 -0.52 -4.59 1.86
C ASP A 72 -1.19 -4.79 3.23
N GLU A 73 -2.01 -3.83 3.68
CA GLU A 73 -2.76 -3.93 4.94
C GLU A 73 -3.73 -5.12 4.92
N SER A 74 -4.50 -5.28 3.83
CA SER A 74 -5.49 -6.35 3.70
C SER A 74 -4.83 -7.73 3.66
N CYS A 75 -3.71 -7.86 2.95
CA CYS A 75 -2.90 -9.08 2.95
C CYS A 75 -2.35 -9.41 4.34
N GLY A 76 -1.82 -8.40 5.04
CA GLY A 76 -1.33 -8.56 6.41
C GLY A 76 -2.44 -9.03 7.37
N MET A 77 -3.67 -8.51 7.23
CA MET A 77 -4.82 -8.95 8.02
C MET A 77 -5.21 -10.39 7.72
N ALA A 78 -5.23 -10.80 6.45
CA ALA A 78 -5.50 -12.19 6.08
C ALA A 78 -4.47 -13.16 6.70
N VAL A 79 -3.19 -12.77 6.74
CA VAL A 79 -2.14 -13.56 7.43
C VAL A 79 -2.41 -13.62 8.93
N GLN A 80 -2.75 -12.51 9.58
CA GLN A 80 -3.05 -12.50 11.02
C GLN A 80 -4.24 -13.41 11.35
N LEU A 81 -5.28 -13.43 10.51
CA LEU A 81 -6.42 -14.35 10.66
C LEU A 81 -6.04 -15.82 10.47
N ALA A 82 -5.05 -16.10 9.61
CA ALA A 82 -4.51 -17.45 9.44
C ALA A 82 -3.58 -17.91 10.58
N LEU A 83 -3.07 -16.95 11.38
CA LEU A 83 -2.15 -17.18 12.51
C LEU A 83 -2.81 -16.94 13.88
N ASP A 84 -4.14 -16.81 13.94
CA ASP A 84 -4.91 -16.48 15.15
C ASP A 84 -4.35 -15.24 15.90
N GLY A 85 -3.80 -14.27 15.17
CA GLY A 85 -3.20 -13.07 15.74
C GLY A 85 -1.98 -13.29 16.64
N SER A 86 -1.40 -14.51 16.62
CA SER A 86 -0.43 -14.96 17.62
C SER A 86 1.03 -14.70 17.27
N ARG A 87 1.34 -14.14 16.10
CA ARG A 87 2.71 -13.97 15.59
C ARG A 87 2.92 -12.59 14.96
N ALA A 88 4.09 -12.03 15.17
CA ALA A 88 4.53 -10.87 14.40
C ALA A 88 4.74 -11.27 12.93
N ILE A 89 4.38 -10.37 12.02
CA ILE A 89 4.60 -10.56 10.58
C ILE A 89 5.31 -9.34 10.00
N ALA A 90 6.03 -9.56 8.89
CA ALA A 90 6.66 -8.51 8.10
C ALA A 90 6.55 -8.86 6.62
N THR A 91 6.12 -7.92 5.80
CA THR A 91 6.06 -8.07 4.35
C THR A 91 7.48 -8.28 3.79
N LEU A 92 7.69 -9.32 2.99
CA LEU A 92 8.94 -9.60 2.29
C LEU A 92 8.90 -9.04 0.88
N ASP A 93 7.81 -9.29 0.19
CA ASP A 93 7.54 -8.77 -1.15
C ASP A 93 6.05 -8.52 -1.35
N LEU A 94 5.76 -7.63 -2.29
CA LEU A 94 4.40 -7.32 -2.73
C LEU A 94 4.47 -7.03 -4.23
N ARG A 95 3.77 -7.82 -5.02
CA ARG A 95 3.55 -7.58 -6.44
C ARG A 95 2.11 -7.16 -6.69
N ILE A 96 1.93 -6.11 -7.46
CA ILE A 96 0.63 -5.57 -7.88
C ILE A 96 0.59 -5.51 -9.39
N ASP A 97 -0.49 -6.01 -9.97
CA ASP A 97 -0.84 -5.85 -11.38
C ASP A 97 -2.09 -4.96 -11.45
N TYR A 98 -1.93 -3.74 -11.99
CA TYR A 98 -3.01 -2.77 -12.18
C TYR A 98 -3.73 -3.07 -13.49
N GLN A 99 -5.02 -3.28 -13.45
CA GLN A 99 -5.80 -3.75 -14.59
C GLN A 99 -6.65 -2.65 -15.22
N LYS A 100 -7.19 -1.74 -14.38
CA LYS A 100 -7.92 -0.56 -14.85
C LYS A 100 -7.82 0.58 -13.84
N PRO A 101 -7.98 1.84 -14.27
CA PRO A 101 -8.09 2.95 -13.33
C PRO A 101 -9.32 2.77 -12.43
N ALA A 102 -9.18 3.15 -11.16
CA ALA A 102 -10.34 3.24 -10.27
C ALA A 102 -11.25 4.39 -10.71
N THR A 103 -12.55 4.11 -10.83
CA THR A 103 -13.55 5.15 -11.16
C THR A 103 -13.60 6.18 -10.03
N PRO A 104 -13.42 7.48 -10.34
CA PRO A 104 -13.49 8.55 -9.35
C PRO A 104 -14.82 8.56 -8.60
N GLY A 105 -14.76 8.89 -7.30
CA GLY A 105 -15.95 8.98 -6.44
C GLY A 105 -16.43 7.64 -5.87
N LEU A 106 -15.94 6.50 -6.35
CA LEU A 106 -16.31 5.19 -5.84
C LEU A 106 -15.27 4.64 -4.85
N ASP A 107 -15.74 4.04 -3.76
CA ASP A 107 -14.89 3.34 -2.79
C ASP A 107 -14.17 2.17 -3.46
N ILE A 108 -12.98 1.83 -2.95
CA ILE A 108 -12.26 0.63 -3.34
C ILE A 108 -12.46 -0.44 -2.27
N LYS A 109 -12.84 -1.63 -2.70
CA LYS A 109 -12.94 -2.84 -1.87
C LYS A 109 -11.73 -3.73 -2.12
N ALA A 110 -11.33 -4.51 -1.14
CA ALA A 110 -10.34 -5.56 -1.34
C ALA A 110 -10.78 -6.86 -0.66
N HIS A 111 -10.41 -7.97 -1.29
CA HIS A 111 -10.51 -9.30 -0.73
C HIS A 111 -9.12 -9.94 -0.75
N ALA A 112 -8.61 -10.31 0.41
CA ALA A 112 -7.31 -10.94 0.60
C ALA A 112 -7.45 -12.34 1.17
N VAL A 113 -6.68 -13.29 0.62
CA VAL A 113 -6.70 -14.71 1.00
C VAL A 113 -5.29 -15.20 1.27
N CYS A 114 -5.00 -15.57 2.52
CA CYS A 114 -3.79 -16.30 2.90
C CYS A 114 -3.97 -17.78 2.54
N TYR A 115 -3.52 -18.17 1.37
CA TYR A 115 -3.75 -19.52 0.84
C TYR A 115 -2.74 -20.56 1.29
N ARG A 116 -1.63 -20.14 1.89
CA ARG A 116 -0.59 -21.04 2.40
C ARG A 116 0.17 -20.42 3.56
N VAL A 117 0.27 -21.16 4.65
CA VAL A 117 1.14 -20.84 5.78
C VAL A 117 2.16 -21.97 5.93
N THR A 118 3.43 -21.60 6.08
CA THR A 118 4.53 -22.50 6.45
C THR A 118 5.04 -22.13 7.85
N ARG A 119 6.10 -22.79 8.30
CA ARG A 119 6.72 -22.46 9.61
C ARG A 119 7.15 -20.99 9.70
N SER A 120 7.63 -20.40 8.60
CA SER A 120 8.29 -19.09 8.59
C SER A 120 7.73 -18.11 7.56
N ILE A 121 6.92 -18.55 6.61
CA ILE A 121 6.41 -17.74 5.50
C ILE A 121 4.91 -17.97 5.34
N ALA A 122 4.17 -16.89 5.12
CA ALA A 122 2.79 -16.91 4.66
C ALA A 122 2.70 -16.34 3.24
N PHE A 123 1.85 -16.93 2.41
CA PHE A 123 1.61 -16.56 1.03
C PHE A 123 0.17 -16.09 0.87
N VAL A 124 0.01 -14.93 0.25
CA VAL A 124 -1.28 -14.24 0.13
C VAL A 124 -1.53 -13.82 -1.31
N ARG A 125 -2.77 -13.82 -1.71
CA ARG A 125 -3.27 -13.13 -2.90
C ARG A 125 -4.39 -12.19 -2.51
N ALA A 126 -4.55 -11.09 -3.24
CA ALA A 126 -5.63 -10.14 -3.01
C ALA A 126 -6.14 -9.55 -4.31
N THR A 127 -7.39 -9.15 -4.30
CA THR A 127 -8.08 -8.47 -5.40
C THR A 127 -8.62 -7.14 -4.89
N ALA A 128 -8.30 -6.04 -5.56
CA ALA A 128 -8.92 -4.74 -5.32
C ALA A 128 -9.95 -4.47 -6.42
N TYR A 129 -11.16 -4.08 -6.06
CA TYR A 129 -12.28 -3.87 -6.96
C TYR A 129 -13.20 -2.75 -6.44
N GLN A 130 -14.15 -2.31 -7.25
CA GLN A 130 -15.14 -1.31 -6.82
C GLN A 130 -16.54 -1.89 -6.70
N GLU A 131 -17.13 -2.34 -7.77
CA GLU A 131 -18.47 -2.92 -7.79
C GLU A 131 -18.41 -4.44 -7.66
N GLU A 132 -17.81 -5.11 -8.65
CA GLU A 132 -17.74 -6.58 -8.73
C GLU A 132 -16.29 -7.06 -8.62
N GLU A 133 -16.04 -8.09 -7.83
CA GLU A 133 -14.71 -8.69 -7.64
C GLU A 133 -14.16 -9.33 -8.92
N SER A 134 -15.03 -9.74 -9.83
CA SER A 134 -14.68 -10.26 -11.16
C SER A 134 -14.11 -9.21 -12.11
N GLU A 135 -14.29 -7.92 -11.79
CA GLU A 135 -13.84 -6.77 -12.56
C GLU A 135 -12.79 -5.94 -11.77
N PRO A 136 -11.62 -6.50 -11.49
CA PRO A 136 -10.68 -5.88 -10.59
C PRO A 136 -10.06 -4.60 -11.14
N VAL A 137 -9.77 -3.66 -10.22
CA VAL A 137 -8.90 -2.50 -10.43
C VAL A 137 -7.44 -2.96 -10.39
N ALA A 138 -7.11 -3.82 -9.45
CA ALA A 138 -5.78 -4.39 -9.31
C ALA A 138 -5.84 -5.77 -8.64
N THR A 139 -4.84 -6.60 -8.90
CA THR A 139 -4.59 -7.84 -8.17
C THR A 139 -3.22 -7.81 -7.53
N ALA A 140 -3.05 -8.52 -6.42
CA ALA A 140 -1.77 -8.60 -5.73
C ALA A 140 -1.42 -10.01 -5.30
N THR A 141 -0.13 -10.27 -5.21
CA THR A 141 0.46 -11.41 -4.50
C THR A 141 1.51 -10.89 -3.52
N ALA A 142 1.58 -11.47 -2.34
CA ALA A 142 2.53 -11.06 -1.30
C ALA A 142 3.05 -12.25 -0.52
N CYS A 143 4.29 -12.11 -0.01
CA CYS A 143 4.88 -13.02 0.95
C CYS A 143 5.15 -12.28 2.25
N PHE A 144 4.84 -12.93 3.36
CA PHE A 144 5.10 -12.40 4.69
C PHE A 144 6.02 -13.33 5.48
N MET A 145 7.06 -12.78 6.08
CA MET A 145 7.84 -13.49 7.09
C MET A 145 7.03 -13.57 8.39
N ILE A 146 7.01 -14.75 8.99
CA ILE A 146 6.40 -15.00 10.29
C ILE A 146 7.50 -14.96 11.35
N GLY A 147 7.43 -13.97 12.24
CA GLY A 147 8.41 -13.78 13.31
C GLY A 147 8.43 -14.94 14.32
N ALA A 148 9.56 -15.15 14.96
CA ALA A 148 9.72 -16.17 16.02
C ALA A 148 8.96 -15.81 17.30
N ASN A 149 8.89 -14.52 17.61
CA ASN A 149 8.26 -14.03 18.83
C ASN A 149 6.73 -14.12 18.73
N ARG A 150 6.10 -14.56 19.80
CA ARG A 150 4.66 -14.48 19.95
C ARG A 150 4.24 -13.02 20.17
N THR A 151 3.15 -12.65 19.59
CA THR A 151 2.44 -11.38 19.81
C THR A 151 1.00 -11.71 20.17
N ASN A 152 0.30 -10.75 20.72
CA ASN A 152 -1.13 -10.88 20.96
C ASN A 152 -1.82 -9.65 20.35
N MET A 153 -2.44 -9.82 19.20
CA MET A 153 -3.17 -8.72 18.55
C MET A 153 -4.32 -8.16 19.39
N LEU A 154 -4.82 -8.95 20.36
CA LEU A 154 -5.88 -8.50 21.26
C LEU A 154 -5.38 -7.50 22.31
N THR A 155 -4.09 -7.53 22.66
CA THR A 155 -3.52 -6.73 23.75
C THR A 155 -2.39 -5.81 23.32
N ASP A 156 -1.56 -6.23 22.38
CA ASP A 156 -0.29 -5.56 22.08
C ASP A 156 -0.43 -4.35 21.15
N ARG A 157 -1.53 -4.25 20.40
CA ARG A 157 -1.80 -3.11 19.53
C ARG A 157 -2.84 -2.19 20.14
N PRO A 158 -2.68 -0.86 20.05
CA PRO A 158 -3.70 0.09 20.48
C PRO A 158 -4.98 -0.08 19.65
N ALA A 159 -6.12 0.04 20.29
CA ALA A 159 -7.41 0.11 19.60
C ALA A 159 -7.68 1.55 19.15
N PHE A 160 -8.09 1.71 17.92
CA PHE A 160 -8.56 2.98 17.38
C PHE A 160 -10.09 3.02 17.43
N THR A 161 -10.64 3.94 18.22
CA THR A 161 -12.07 4.16 18.35
C THR A 161 -12.42 5.55 17.83
N GLY A 162 -13.58 5.70 17.21
CA GLY A 162 -14.04 6.97 16.64
C GLY A 162 -13.70 7.16 15.16
N ALA A 163 -14.05 8.33 14.65
CA ALA A 163 -13.76 8.71 13.27
C ALA A 163 -12.25 8.93 13.07
N PRO A 164 -11.70 8.59 11.89
CA PRO A 164 -10.31 8.92 11.58
C PRO A 164 -10.13 10.44 11.56
N PRO A 165 -8.95 10.95 11.98
CA PRO A 165 -8.63 12.35 11.84
C PRO A 165 -8.68 12.80 10.37
N PRO A 166 -8.92 14.08 10.10
CA PRO A 166 -8.85 14.59 8.75
C PRO A 166 -7.45 14.35 8.17
N LEU A 167 -7.40 13.86 6.96
CA LEU A 167 -6.19 13.73 6.17
C LEU A 167 -6.28 14.78 5.07
N GLU A 168 -5.40 15.75 5.09
CA GLU A 168 -5.44 16.91 4.20
C GLU A 168 -4.16 17.01 3.38
N ALA A 169 -4.29 17.38 2.12
CA ALA A 169 -3.15 17.79 1.31
C ALA A 169 -2.95 19.30 1.49
N PRO A 170 -1.71 19.78 1.68
CA PRO A 170 -1.45 21.20 1.67
C PRO A 170 -1.97 21.88 0.41
N ASP A 171 -2.52 23.10 0.54
CA ASP A 171 -2.97 23.94 -0.56
C ASP A 171 -1.78 24.59 -1.28
N ASP A 172 -0.86 23.78 -1.76
CA ASP A 172 0.23 24.24 -2.60
C ASP A 172 0.21 23.48 -3.94
N PRO A 173 -0.41 24.05 -4.98
CA PRO A 173 -0.45 23.44 -6.30
C PRO A 173 0.84 23.65 -7.10
N SER A 174 1.92 24.09 -6.49
CA SER A 174 3.19 24.32 -7.18
C SER A 174 4.10 23.09 -7.19
N GLY A 175 5.02 23.05 -8.15
CA GLY A 175 6.05 22.01 -8.24
C GLY A 175 5.57 20.69 -8.86
N PRO A 176 6.44 19.64 -8.84
CA PRO A 176 6.23 18.39 -9.55
C PRO A 176 5.09 17.52 -8.99
N PHE A 177 4.53 17.90 -7.83
CA PHE A 177 3.42 17.20 -7.17
C PHE A 177 2.09 17.96 -7.28
N ALA A 178 2.04 19.03 -8.08
CA ALA A 178 0.86 19.89 -8.23
C ALA A 178 -0.40 19.08 -8.58
N THR A 179 -0.27 18.11 -9.47
CA THR A 179 -1.38 17.27 -9.94
C THR A 179 -1.68 16.08 -9.02
N SER A 180 -0.88 15.82 -7.96
CA SER A 180 -1.06 14.68 -7.07
C SER A 180 -1.36 15.09 -5.62
N PRO A 181 -2.64 15.23 -5.23
CA PRO A 181 -3.02 15.46 -3.84
C PRO A 181 -2.42 14.44 -2.85
N PHE A 182 -2.34 13.17 -3.26
CA PHE A 182 -1.77 12.13 -2.42
C PHE A 182 -0.27 12.36 -2.12
N ALA A 183 0.52 12.68 -3.13
CA ALA A 183 1.95 12.96 -2.93
C ALA A 183 2.16 14.20 -2.02
N ARG A 184 1.33 15.24 -2.19
CA ARG A 184 1.35 16.44 -1.30
C ARG A 184 0.95 16.08 0.13
N CYS A 185 -0.08 15.26 0.31
CA CYS A 185 -0.53 14.81 1.63
C CYS A 185 0.58 14.07 2.40
N LEU A 186 1.44 13.32 1.70
CA LEU A 186 2.60 12.68 2.28
C LEU A 186 3.78 13.63 2.52
N GLY A 187 3.67 14.89 2.10
CA GLY A 187 4.75 15.87 2.20
C GLY A 187 5.97 15.51 1.35
N ILE A 188 5.79 14.71 0.29
CA ILE A 188 6.88 14.32 -0.58
C ILE A 188 7.46 15.55 -1.26
N ARG A 189 8.77 15.68 -1.28
CA ARG A 189 9.50 16.80 -1.89
C ARG A 189 10.73 16.34 -2.63
N LEU A 190 11.17 17.12 -3.60
CA LEU A 190 12.47 16.95 -4.26
C LEU A 190 13.59 17.41 -3.31
N ALA A 191 14.70 16.70 -3.34
CA ALA A 191 15.98 17.12 -2.78
C ALA A 191 16.91 17.62 -3.90
N ASP A 192 18.06 18.18 -3.53
CA ASP A 192 18.97 18.88 -4.47
C ASP A 192 19.61 17.97 -5.52
N ASP A 193 19.65 16.66 -5.29
CA ASP A 193 20.35 15.65 -6.11
C ASP A 193 19.37 14.75 -6.92
N ASP A 194 18.21 15.27 -7.26
CA ASP A 194 17.15 14.55 -7.96
C ASP A 194 16.53 13.37 -7.18
N THR A 195 16.85 13.24 -5.91
CA THR A 195 16.16 12.30 -5.03
C THR A 195 14.88 12.90 -4.48
N LEU A 196 13.96 12.04 -4.04
CA LEU A 196 12.77 12.44 -3.33
C LEU A 196 12.91 12.13 -1.85
N VAL A 197 12.29 12.96 -1.03
CA VAL A 197 12.20 12.77 0.42
C VAL A 197 10.74 12.68 0.82
N MET A 198 10.38 11.61 1.50
CA MET A 198 9.14 11.49 2.25
C MET A 198 9.45 11.74 3.73
N PRO A 199 9.00 12.88 4.29
CA PRO A 199 9.24 13.17 5.70
C PRO A 199 8.50 12.17 6.57
N PHE A 200 9.10 11.83 7.70
CA PHE A 200 8.42 11.00 8.67
C PHE A 200 7.21 11.75 9.27
N SER A 201 6.10 11.06 9.32
CA SER A 201 4.91 11.49 10.06
C SER A 201 4.26 10.31 10.78
N GLN A 202 3.51 10.59 11.84
CA GLN A 202 2.75 9.56 12.54
C GLN A 202 1.72 8.85 11.63
N GLN A 203 1.29 9.52 10.57
CA GLN A 203 0.27 9.04 9.65
C GLN A 203 0.71 7.84 8.80
N ILE A 204 2.03 7.68 8.58
CA ILE A 204 2.57 6.60 7.75
C ILE A 204 3.04 5.37 8.55
N ILE A 205 2.77 5.34 9.87
CA ILE A 205 3.15 4.20 10.71
C ILE A 205 2.27 2.98 10.42
N GLY A 206 2.90 1.85 10.18
CA GLY A 206 2.25 0.54 10.07
C GLY A 206 2.13 -0.17 11.41
N ASN A 207 3.23 -0.26 12.15
CA ASN A 207 3.24 -0.92 13.45
C ASN A 207 3.42 0.11 14.58
N PRO A 208 2.39 0.37 15.37
CA PRO A 208 2.48 1.36 16.45
C PRO A 208 3.30 0.88 17.66
N VAL A 209 3.51 -0.41 17.82
CA VAL A 209 4.31 -0.99 18.93
C VAL A 209 5.80 -0.86 18.66
N LEU A 210 6.20 -1.11 17.41
CA LEU A 210 7.54 -0.84 16.91
C LEU A 210 7.35 0.25 15.85
N PRO A 211 7.61 1.54 16.15
CA PRO A 211 7.28 2.63 15.22
C PRO A 211 8.05 2.45 13.91
N ALA A 212 7.42 1.69 13.01
CA ALA A 212 7.94 1.37 11.69
C ALA A 212 6.96 1.89 10.64
N ILE A 213 7.52 2.44 9.56
CA ILE A 213 6.77 2.89 8.40
C ILE A 213 6.00 1.69 7.82
N HIS A 214 4.74 1.91 7.44
CA HIS A 214 3.88 0.93 6.79
C HIS A 214 4.51 0.47 5.46
N GLY A 215 4.57 -0.86 5.23
CA GLY A 215 5.16 -1.41 4.01
C GLY A 215 4.53 -0.83 2.75
N GLY A 216 3.20 -0.82 2.69
CA GLY A 216 2.46 -0.23 1.58
C GLY A 216 2.76 1.26 1.36
N MET A 217 3.05 2.04 2.42
CA MET A 217 3.45 3.46 2.27
C MET A 217 4.85 3.59 1.69
N THR A 218 5.77 2.68 2.04
CA THR A 218 7.08 2.60 1.38
C THR A 218 6.94 2.26 -0.10
N GLY A 219 6.05 1.31 -0.44
CA GLY A 219 5.72 0.97 -1.82
C GLY A 219 5.12 2.16 -2.59
N ALA A 220 4.17 2.87 -1.98
CA ALA A 220 3.56 4.08 -2.54
C ALA A 220 4.60 5.19 -2.80
N PHE A 221 5.56 5.35 -1.91
CA PHE A 221 6.64 6.31 -2.08
C PHE A 221 7.58 5.94 -3.24
N LEU A 222 7.93 4.66 -3.37
CA LEU A 222 8.73 4.15 -4.49
C LEU A 222 8.02 4.34 -5.83
N GLU A 223 6.71 4.07 -5.89
CA GLU A 223 5.89 4.31 -7.08
C GLU A 223 5.82 5.80 -7.43
N THR A 224 5.58 6.67 -6.44
CA THR A 224 5.58 8.13 -6.64
C THR A 224 6.94 8.62 -7.16
N SER A 225 8.04 8.09 -6.61
CA SER A 225 9.39 8.43 -7.06
C SER A 225 9.60 8.07 -8.53
N ALA A 226 9.16 6.89 -8.93
CA ALA A 226 9.27 6.44 -10.31
C ALA A 226 8.38 7.28 -11.26
N ILE A 227 7.15 7.63 -10.85
CA ILE A 227 6.26 8.51 -11.63
C ILE A 227 6.93 9.86 -11.89
N ILE A 228 7.46 10.51 -10.86
CA ILE A 228 8.10 11.82 -10.97
C ILE A 228 9.37 11.75 -11.83
N THR A 229 10.18 10.70 -11.67
CA THR A 229 11.36 10.49 -12.51
C THR A 229 10.98 10.36 -13.97
N VAL A 230 9.97 9.55 -14.29
CA VAL A 230 9.47 9.37 -15.67
C VAL A 230 8.94 10.69 -16.23
N MET A 231 8.15 11.43 -15.46
CA MET A 231 7.60 12.73 -15.91
C MET A 231 8.72 13.72 -16.23
N ARG A 232 9.75 13.82 -15.37
CA ARG A 232 10.86 14.74 -15.56
C ARG A 232 11.77 14.34 -16.72
N GLU A 233 12.18 13.07 -16.79
CA GLU A 233 13.10 12.60 -17.84
C GLU A 233 12.47 12.65 -19.24
N LEU A 234 11.15 12.43 -19.34
CA LEU A 234 10.44 12.46 -20.61
C LEU A 234 9.82 13.82 -20.91
N GLY A 235 9.83 14.78 -19.97
CA GLY A 235 9.23 16.10 -20.16
C GLY A 235 7.71 16.05 -20.34
N VAL A 236 7.01 15.14 -19.66
CA VAL A 236 5.55 15.01 -19.74
C VAL A 236 4.89 15.56 -18.48
N ASP A 237 3.78 16.28 -18.66
CA ASP A 237 3.06 16.91 -17.55
C ASP A 237 2.05 15.97 -16.89
N ALA A 238 1.57 14.96 -17.62
CA ALA A 238 0.58 14.02 -17.12
C ALA A 238 1.24 12.76 -16.55
N PRO A 239 0.85 12.30 -15.35
CA PRO A 239 1.42 11.10 -14.76
C PRO A 239 1.13 9.87 -15.62
N PRO A 240 2.14 8.99 -15.82
CA PRO A 240 1.95 7.74 -16.55
C PRO A 240 1.03 6.79 -15.77
N LYS A 241 0.36 5.87 -16.48
CA LYS A 241 -0.54 4.89 -15.84
C LYS A 241 0.27 3.68 -15.35
N PRO A 242 0.17 3.25 -14.09
CA PRO A 242 0.83 2.05 -13.64
C PRO A 242 0.23 0.81 -14.33
N ILE A 243 1.12 -0.11 -14.74
CA ILE A 243 0.77 -1.44 -15.27
C ILE A 243 1.05 -2.48 -14.20
N GLY A 244 2.21 -2.40 -13.57
CA GLY A 244 2.61 -3.32 -12.51
C GLY A 244 3.74 -2.77 -11.69
N LEU A 245 3.76 -3.16 -10.42
CA LEU A 245 4.75 -2.78 -9.43
C LEU A 245 5.12 -4.03 -8.62
N THR A 246 6.41 -4.28 -8.44
CA THR A 246 6.92 -5.26 -7.48
C THR A 246 7.82 -4.56 -6.49
N VAL A 247 7.52 -4.69 -5.21
CA VAL A 247 8.31 -4.13 -4.10
C VAL A 247 8.96 -5.26 -3.32
N ASN A 248 10.27 -5.17 -3.08
CA ASN A 248 11.01 -6.05 -2.19
C ASN A 248 11.37 -5.27 -0.92
N TYR A 249 10.93 -5.76 0.22
CA TYR A 249 11.20 -5.15 1.53
C TYR A 249 12.44 -5.80 2.15
N LEU A 250 13.50 -5.04 2.29
CA LEU A 250 14.81 -5.54 2.69
C LEU A 250 15.10 -5.28 4.18
N ARG A 251 14.52 -4.23 4.72
CA ARG A 251 14.66 -3.80 6.13
C ARG A 251 13.42 -3.06 6.59
N SER A 252 13.18 -3.06 7.90
CA SER A 252 12.14 -2.23 8.50
C SER A 252 12.47 -0.74 8.30
N GLY A 253 11.55 0.02 7.76
CA GLY A 253 11.60 1.48 7.73
C GLY A 253 11.38 2.02 9.14
N ARG A 254 12.38 2.71 9.71
CA ARG A 254 12.29 3.33 11.04
C ARG A 254 11.48 4.62 10.98
N ALA A 255 11.13 5.16 12.13
CA ALA A 255 10.46 6.46 12.27
C ALA A 255 11.41 7.63 11.92
N LEU A 256 11.86 7.68 10.68
CA LEU A 256 12.80 8.67 10.12
C LEU A 256 12.36 9.05 8.71
N ASP A 257 12.80 10.21 8.24
CA ASP A 257 12.65 10.60 6.84
C ASP A 257 13.20 9.50 5.93
N THR A 258 12.51 9.27 4.84
CA THR A 258 12.90 8.25 3.86
C THR A 258 13.22 8.94 2.54
N ILE A 259 14.36 8.57 1.96
CA ILE A 259 14.85 9.09 0.69
C ILE A 259 14.61 8.01 -0.37
N ALA A 260 14.24 8.40 -1.57
CA ALA A 260 14.12 7.49 -2.70
C ALA A 260 14.74 8.08 -3.97
N SER A 261 15.23 7.20 -4.81
CA SER A 261 15.59 7.48 -6.19
C SER A 261 14.98 6.46 -7.12
N ALA A 262 14.69 6.86 -8.34
CA ALA A 262 14.24 5.98 -9.40
C ALA A 262 15.04 6.24 -10.68
N SER A 263 15.01 5.28 -11.61
CA SER A 263 15.62 5.41 -12.92
C SER A 263 14.79 4.68 -13.98
N ILE A 264 14.82 5.18 -15.20
CA ILE A 264 14.25 4.50 -16.37
C ILE A 264 15.23 3.40 -16.81
N VAL A 265 14.80 2.15 -16.72
CA VAL A 265 15.58 0.99 -17.20
C VAL A 265 15.44 0.85 -18.71
N LYS A 266 14.23 1.07 -19.23
CA LYS A 266 13.92 1.01 -20.65
C LYS A 266 12.75 1.92 -20.99
N GLN A 267 12.93 2.75 -21.99
CA GLN A 267 11.87 3.53 -22.61
C GLN A 267 11.47 2.88 -23.93
N GLY A 268 10.21 2.47 -24.02
CA GLY A 268 9.56 2.11 -25.28
C GLY A 268 8.64 3.22 -25.77
N ARG A 269 8.00 3.02 -26.92
CA ARG A 269 7.05 4.00 -27.48
C ARG A 269 5.82 4.21 -26.57
N ARG A 270 5.32 3.18 -25.91
CA ARG A 270 4.09 3.17 -25.10
C ARG A 270 4.31 2.74 -23.64
N VAL A 271 5.40 2.08 -23.35
CA VAL A 271 5.67 1.49 -22.04
C VAL A 271 7.08 1.87 -21.60
N VAL A 272 7.19 2.27 -20.34
CA VAL A 272 8.45 2.52 -19.64
C VAL A 272 8.62 1.48 -18.55
N ALA A 273 9.80 0.84 -18.49
CA ALA A 273 10.24 0.04 -17.36
C ALA A 273 11.11 0.89 -16.44
N PHE A 274 10.88 0.79 -15.15
CA PHE A 274 11.62 1.54 -14.13
C PHE A 274 12.13 0.63 -13.01
N GLU A 275 13.14 1.11 -12.32
CA GLU A 275 13.55 0.63 -11.01
C GLU A 275 13.60 1.79 -10.01
N ALA A 276 13.39 1.49 -8.73
CA ALA A 276 13.45 2.47 -7.65
C ALA A 276 14.01 1.83 -6.38
N ARG A 277 14.61 2.64 -5.53
CA ARG A 277 15.11 2.23 -4.21
C ARG A 277 14.82 3.30 -3.16
N ALA A 278 14.54 2.86 -1.94
CA ALA A 278 14.34 3.74 -0.80
C ALA A 278 15.30 3.39 0.33
N TRP A 279 15.83 4.40 0.99
CA TRP A 279 16.75 4.26 2.12
C TRP A 279 16.51 5.36 3.16
N GLN A 280 17.17 5.28 4.30
CA GLN A 280 17.12 6.29 5.36
C GLN A 280 18.48 6.92 5.61
N ASP A 281 19.42 6.23 6.27
CA ASP A 281 20.72 6.82 6.62
C ASP A 281 21.81 6.58 5.54
N ASP A 282 21.73 5.45 4.83
CA ASP A 282 22.80 4.96 3.95
C ASP A 282 22.19 4.40 2.65
N ALA A 283 22.47 5.07 1.54
CA ALA A 283 21.97 4.65 0.23
C ALA A 283 22.48 3.26 -0.21
N ALA A 284 23.59 2.78 0.35
CA ALA A 284 24.06 1.41 0.11
C ALA A 284 23.28 0.36 0.88
N LYS A 285 22.40 0.77 1.81
CA LYS A 285 21.56 -0.10 2.61
C LYS A 285 20.07 0.23 2.44
N PRO A 286 19.49 0.03 1.26
CA PRO A 286 18.10 0.34 1.01
C PRO A 286 17.18 -0.43 1.96
N ILE A 287 16.09 0.22 2.38
CA ILE A 287 15.02 -0.44 3.15
C ILE A 287 14.08 -1.21 2.22
N ALA A 288 13.89 -0.73 0.99
CA ALA A 288 13.10 -1.39 -0.03
C ALA A 288 13.62 -1.04 -1.43
N THR A 289 13.34 -1.93 -2.38
CA THR A 289 13.53 -1.70 -3.81
C THR A 289 12.25 -2.01 -4.55
N ALA A 290 12.03 -1.38 -5.69
CA ALA A 290 10.90 -1.66 -6.56
C ALA A 290 11.33 -1.70 -8.02
N PHE A 291 10.57 -2.44 -8.81
CA PHE A 291 10.61 -2.37 -10.27
C PHE A 291 9.20 -2.50 -10.82
N GLY A 292 8.98 -1.95 -12.00
CA GLY A 292 7.65 -1.98 -12.57
C GLY A 292 7.59 -1.39 -13.96
N HIS A 293 6.36 -1.21 -14.42
CA HIS A 293 6.08 -0.68 -15.74
C HIS A 293 4.97 0.37 -15.67
N PHE A 294 5.15 1.42 -16.45
CA PHE A 294 4.13 2.44 -16.70
C PHE A 294 3.74 2.46 -18.17
N MET A 295 2.47 2.71 -18.43
CA MET A 295 1.98 3.06 -19.75
C MET A 295 2.02 4.59 -19.90
N LEU A 296 2.72 5.06 -20.91
CA LEU A 296 2.73 6.47 -21.28
C LEU A 296 1.37 6.85 -21.91
N ARG A 297 0.92 8.06 -21.63
CA ARG A 297 -0.25 8.60 -22.35
C ARG A 297 0.16 8.92 -23.80
N PRO A 298 -0.69 8.64 -24.79
CA PRO A 298 -0.45 9.10 -26.15
C PRO A 298 -0.34 10.63 -26.15
N GLU A 299 0.57 11.18 -26.97
CA GLU A 299 0.55 12.62 -27.23
C GLU A 299 -0.77 13.02 -27.92
N PRO A 300 -1.30 14.23 -27.66
CA PRO A 300 -2.49 14.71 -28.33
C PRO A 300 -2.28 14.66 -29.84
N GLY A 301 -3.08 13.86 -30.55
CA GLY A 301 -2.99 13.66 -32.00
C GLY A 301 -2.42 12.32 -32.47
N GLN A 302 -2.00 11.44 -31.58
CA GLN A 302 -1.50 10.07 -31.89
C GLN A 302 -2.52 8.97 -31.52
N GLU A 303 -3.79 9.30 -31.41
CA GLU A 303 -4.83 8.29 -31.25
C GLU A 303 -5.06 7.62 -32.63
N HIS A 304 -4.83 6.31 -32.67
CA HIS A 304 -5.01 5.33 -33.74
C HIS A 304 -3.75 4.98 -34.55
N ASP A 305 -3.11 3.92 -34.08
CA ASP A 305 -2.69 2.77 -34.91
C ASP A 305 -2.67 1.50 -34.06
#